data_3a3e71691b21f1e1702bbac83bfa9382
#
_entry.id   3a3e71691b21f1e1702bbac83bfa9382
#
_cell.length_a   1.000
_cell.length_b   1.000
_cell.length_c   1.000
_cell.angle_alpha   90.00
_cell.angle_beta   90.00
_cell.angle_gamma   90.00
#
_symmetry.space_group_name_H-M   'P 1'
#
loop_
_entity.id
_entity.type
_entity.pdbx_description
1 polymer ?
#
loop_
_entity_poly.entity_id
_entity_poly.type
_entity_poly.pdbx_seq_one_letter_code
_entity_poly.pdbx_strand_id
1 'polypeptide(L)'
;MDIKVIDKEFAVCKINDVTEVNFNDEFCFVGKTDEELSLVCSSEFIPKNTIVCDSGWRAFRIEGILDFSLTGILARAANILAKIPIFAVSTYNTDYILIKNEFFQKALDVLKENNYVIKVG
;
A
#
# COMPACT_ATOMS: atom_id res chain seq x y z
N MET A 1 8.55 -4.56 -15.66
CA MET A 1 7.84 -5.19 -14.56
C MET A 1 6.43 -4.66 -14.50
N ASP A 2 5.49 -5.50 -14.16
CA ASP A 2 4.08 -5.14 -14.12
C ASP A 2 3.66 -4.71 -12.73
N ILE A 3 2.81 -3.71 -12.67
CA ILE A 3 2.12 -3.33 -11.43
C ILE A 3 0.61 -3.38 -11.66
N LYS A 4 -0.12 -3.65 -10.58
CA LYS A 4 -1.59 -3.65 -10.62
C LYS A 4 -2.13 -2.57 -9.69
N VAL A 5 -2.89 -1.65 -10.25
CA VAL A 5 -3.60 -0.63 -9.49
C VAL A 5 -4.79 -1.28 -8.77
N ILE A 6 -4.91 -1.00 -7.49
CA ILE A 6 -6.05 -1.44 -6.69
C ILE A 6 -7.09 -0.33 -6.74
N ASP A 7 -8.28 -0.67 -7.24
CA ASP A 7 -9.36 0.31 -7.42
C ASP A 7 -10.14 0.52 -6.12
N LYS A 8 -9.44 1.00 -5.11
CA LYS A 8 -10.00 1.32 -3.79
C LYS A 8 -9.21 2.46 -3.17
N GLU A 9 -9.85 3.19 -2.30
CA GLU A 9 -9.18 4.17 -1.44
C GLU A 9 -8.86 3.52 -0.11
N PHE A 10 -7.69 3.84 0.44
CA PHE A 10 -7.18 3.25 1.67
C PHE A 10 -6.97 4.30 2.75
N ALA A 11 -6.97 3.81 3.98
CA ALA A 11 -6.60 4.58 5.15
C ALA A 11 -5.47 3.87 5.90
N VAL A 12 -4.57 4.66 6.47
CA VAL A 12 -3.49 4.20 7.33
C VAL A 12 -3.84 4.67 8.74
N CYS A 13 -4.06 3.72 9.64
CA CYS A 13 -4.59 4.00 10.97
C CYS A 13 -3.69 3.44 12.05
N LYS A 14 -3.76 4.07 13.22
CA LYS A 14 -3.24 3.51 14.46
C LYS A 14 -4.45 3.14 15.32
N ILE A 15 -4.49 1.92 15.84
CA ILE A 15 -5.65 1.38 16.55
C ILE A 15 -5.26 0.86 17.93
N ASN A 16 -6.24 0.75 18.83
CA ASN A 16 -6.02 0.22 20.18
C ASN A 16 -5.91 -1.30 20.19
N ASP A 17 -6.78 -1.97 19.42
CA ASP A 17 -6.83 -3.42 19.33
C ASP A 17 -7.50 -3.83 18.01
N VAL A 18 -7.57 -5.12 17.74
CA VAL A 18 -8.11 -5.64 16.48
C VAL A 18 -9.58 -6.02 16.51
N THR A 19 -10.27 -5.72 17.60
CA THR A 19 -11.68 -6.17 17.80
C THR A 19 -12.63 -5.66 16.73
N GLU A 20 -12.39 -4.47 16.20
CA GLU A 20 -13.25 -3.86 15.17
C GLU A 20 -12.64 -3.91 13.77
N VAL A 21 -11.53 -4.63 13.59
CA VAL A 21 -10.93 -4.80 12.27
C VAL A 21 -11.78 -5.74 11.42
N ASN A 22 -12.13 -5.32 10.22
CA ASN A 22 -12.88 -6.18 9.29
C ASN A 22 -11.91 -7.02 8.46
N PHE A 23 -11.63 -8.23 8.91
CA PHE A 23 -10.74 -9.16 8.21
C PHE A 23 -11.37 -9.76 6.94
N ASN A 24 -12.64 -9.48 6.66
CA ASN A 24 -13.27 -9.85 5.40
C ASN A 24 -12.99 -8.84 4.27
N ASP A 25 -12.39 -7.69 4.59
CA ASP A 25 -11.89 -6.77 3.58
C ASP A 25 -10.80 -7.49 2.75
N GLU A 26 -10.84 -7.33 1.44
CA GLU A 26 -9.83 -7.95 0.56
C GLU A 26 -8.41 -7.47 0.86
N PHE A 27 -8.27 -6.25 1.35
CA PHE A 27 -6.98 -5.63 1.63
C PHE A 27 -6.98 -5.11 3.06
N CYS A 28 -6.37 -5.88 3.95
CA CYS A 28 -6.31 -5.57 5.36
C CYS A 28 -4.92 -5.93 5.87
N PHE A 29 -4.13 -4.93 6.25
CA PHE A 29 -2.76 -5.13 6.69
C PHE A 29 -2.64 -4.67 8.14
N VAL A 30 -2.29 -5.59 9.03
CA VAL A 30 -2.11 -5.31 10.45
C VAL A 30 -0.64 -5.43 10.79
N GLY A 31 -0.05 -4.37 11.34
CA GLY A 31 1.31 -4.37 11.81
C GLY A 31 1.36 -4.13 13.31
N LYS A 32 1.82 -5.14 14.05
CA LYS A 32 1.94 -5.05 15.51
C LYS A 32 3.41 -5.06 15.91
N THR A 33 3.79 -4.05 16.69
CA THR A 33 5.12 -3.97 17.29
C THR A 33 4.98 -3.71 18.79
N ASP A 34 6.10 -3.60 19.48
CA ASP A 34 6.12 -3.21 20.90
C ASP A 34 5.67 -1.75 21.11
N GLU A 35 5.68 -0.94 20.05
CA GLU A 35 5.36 0.49 20.16
C GLU A 35 3.96 0.83 19.68
N GLU A 36 3.39 0.07 18.74
CA GLU A 36 2.14 0.43 18.12
C GLU A 36 1.43 -0.75 17.48
N LEU A 37 0.15 -0.53 17.21
CA LEU A 37 -0.68 -1.41 16.40
C LEU A 37 -1.21 -0.58 15.24
N SER A 38 -0.77 -0.87 14.01
CA SER A 38 -1.17 -0.15 12.82
C SER A 38 -2.06 -1.01 11.93
N LEU A 39 -2.92 -0.32 11.17
CA LEU A 39 -3.85 -0.94 10.25
C LEU A 39 -3.87 -0.17 8.94
N VAL A 40 -3.73 -0.88 7.83
CA VAL A 40 -4.05 -0.34 6.51
C VAL A 40 -5.28 -1.08 6.00
N CYS A 41 -6.32 -0.37 5.69
CA CYS A 41 -7.59 -0.96 5.26
C CYS A 41 -8.29 -0.08 4.22
N SER A 42 -9.31 -0.65 3.56
CA SER A 42 -10.17 0.13 2.69
C SER A 42 -10.87 1.23 3.51
N SER A 43 -11.02 2.41 2.92
CA SER A 43 -11.59 3.58 3.62
C SER A 43 -13.01 3.34 4.16
N GLU A 44 -13.78 2.46 3.53
CA GLU A 44 -15.13 2.12 3.99
C GLU A 44 -15.14 1.26 5.26
N PHE A 45 -14.00 0.68 5.66
CA PHE A 45 -13.89 -0.23 6.79
C PHE A 45 -13.01 0.31 7.93
N ILE A 46 -12.88 1.61 8.05
CA ILE A 46 -12.11 2.21 9.14
C ILE A 46 -12.78 1.88 10.48
N PRO A 47 -12.07 1.22 11.42
CA PRO A 47 -12.63 0.90 12.73
C PRO A 47 -12.98 2.16 13.53
N LYS A 48 -14.01 2.06 14.36
CA LYS A 48 -14.40 3.16 15.24
C LYS A 48 -13.39 3.42 16.37
N ASN A 49 -12.60 2.40 16.73
CA ASN A 49 -11.60 2.50 17.80
C ASN A 49 -10.22 2.97 17.32
N THR A 50 -10.17 3.72 16.24
CA THR A 50 -8.90 4.28 15.79
C THR A 50 -8.40 5.38 16.74
N ILE A 51 -7.09 5.39 16.97
CA ILE A 51 -6.43 6.47 17.72
C ILE A 51 -6.20 7.65 16.79
N VAL A 52 -5.67 7.35 15.59
CA VAL A 52 -5.46 8.34 14.53
C VAL A 52 -5.64 7.63 13.20
N CYS A 53 -6.15 8.36 12.22
CA CYS A 53 -6.40 7.83 10.89
C CYS A 53 -5.98 8.85 9.83
N ASP A 54 -5.19 8.38 8.88
CA ASP A 54 -4.78 9.16 7.73
C ASP A 54 -5.37 8.50 6.48
N SER A 55 -6.34 9.16 5.86
CA SER A 55 -7.07 8.62 4.71
C SER A 55 -6.59 9.27 3.39
N GLY A 56 -7.21 8.89 2.28
CA GLY A 56 -6.89 9.47 0.98
C GLY A 56 -5.70 8.81 0.30
N TRP A 57 -5.45 7.54 0.59
CA TRP A 57 -4.38 6.77 -0.05
C TRP A 57 -4.92 5.94 -1.19
N ARG A 58 -4.14 5.81 -2.25
CA ARG A 58 -4.36 4.86 -3.34
C ARG A 58 -3.21 3.86 -3.33
N ALA A 59 -3.42 2.71 -3.93
CA ALA A 59 -2.42 1.64 -3.87
C ALA A 59 -2.21 0.97 -5.22
N PHE A 60 -1.00 0.48 -5.41
CA PHE A 60 -0.70 -0.51 -6.44
C PHE A 60 0.22 -1.57 -5.83
N ARG A 61 0.29 -2.72 -6.47
CA ARG A 61 1.22 -3.78 -6.06
C ARG A 61 2.09 -4.20 -7.23
N ILE A 62 3.27 -4.71 -6.91
CA ILE A 62 4.12 -5.40 -7.89
C ILE A 62 3.41 -6.70 -8.23
N GLU A 63 3.14 -6.93 -9.52
CA GLU A 63 2.35 -8.08 -9.94
C GLU A 63 3.17 -9.36 -9.95
N GLY A 64 2.55 -10.45 -9.51
CA GLY A 64 3.17 -11.77 -9.41
C GLY A 64 3.64 -12.11 -8.01
N ILE A 65 4.13 -13.33 -7.85
CA ILE A 65 4.71 -13.80 -6.60
C ILE A 65 6.22 -13.63 -6.70
N LEU A 66 6.77 -12.78 -5.83
CA LEU A 66 8.20 -12.48 -5.84
C LEU A 66 8.95 -13.51 -4.99
N ASP A 67 10.06 -14.01 -5.54
CA ASP A 67 10.97 -14.86 -4.79
C ASP A 67 11.72 -14.00 -3.76
N PHE A 68 11.85 -14.48 -2.53
CA PHE A 68 12.58 -13.76 -1.48
C PHE A 68 14.06 -13.54 -1.82
N SER A 69 14.61 -14.34 -2.74
CA SER A 69 15.98 -14.14 -3.21
C SER A 69 16.14 -12.96 -4.18
N LEU A 70 15.04 -12.46 -4.73
CA LEU A 70 15.08 -11.28 -5.59
C LEU A 70 15.41 -10.05 -4.76
N THR A 71 16.31 -9.22 -5.26
CA THR A 71 16.77 -8.04 -4.55
C THR A 71 16.48 -6.77 -5.35
N GLY A 72 16.31 -5.67 -4.63
CA GLY A 72 16.20 -4.34 -5.24
C GLY A 72 14.88 -4.02 -5.92
N ILE A 73 13.87 -4.89 -5.87
CA ILE A 73 12.59 -4.63 -6.53
C ILE A 73 11.88 -3.44 -5.90
N LEU A 74 11.71 -3.46 -4.58
CA LEU A 74 11.11 -2.34 -3.85
C LEU A 74 11.99 -1.11 -3.91
N ALA A 75 13.30 -1.27 -3.76
CA ALA A 75 14.24 -0.17 -3.84
C ALA A 75 14.22 0.54 -5.19
N ARG A 76 14.10 -0.21 -6.28
CA ARG A 76 13.99 0.36 -7.62
C ARG A 76 12.74 1.22 -7.76
N ALA A 77 11.59 0.68 -7.34
CA ALA A 77 10.33 1.43 -7.39
C ALA A 77 10.40 2.67 -6.51
N ALA A 78 10.94 2.55 -5.30
CA ALA A 78 11.09 3.68 -4.39
C ALA A 78 12.02 4.75 -4.95
N ASN A 79 13.11 4.36 -5.62
CA ASN A 79 14.01 5.32 -6.26
C ASN A 79 13.35 6.08 -7.41
N ILE A 80 12.56 5.38 -8.23
CA ILE A 80 11.80 6.00 -9.31
C ILE A 80 10.80 7.02 -8.75
N LEU A 81 10.23 6.72 -7.60
CA LEU A 81 9.25 7.56 -6.91
C LEU A 81 9.89 8.50 -5.88
N ALA A 82 11.20 8.76 -5.97
CA ALA A 82 11.97 9.41 -4.89
C ALA A 82 11.44 10.77 -4.45
N LYS A 83 10.67 11.47 -5.28
CA LYS A 83 10.11 12.78 -4.95
C LYS A 83 8.65 12.71 -4.48
N ILE A 84 8.12 11.51 -4.32
CA ILE A 84 6.73 11.28 -3.92
C ILE A 84 6.74 10.53 -2.61
N PRO A 85 6.05 11.04 -1.57
CA PRO A 85 5.93 10.28 -0.32
C PRO A 85 5.19 8.97 -0.55
N ILE A 86 5.74 7.87 -0.04
CA ILE A 86 5.15 6.54 -0.18
C ILE A 86 5.01 5.88 1.19
N PHE A 87 4.06 4.95 1.28
CA PHE A 87 3.91 4.04 2.40
C PHE A 87 3.94 2.62 1.83
N ALA A 88 4.94 1.84 2.18
CA ALA A 88 5.12 0.50 1.61
C ALA A 88 4.73 -0.58 2.60
N VAL A 89 4.04 -1.60 2.11
CA VAL A 89 3.70 -2.80 2.87
C VAL A 89 4.20 -4.01 2.10
N SER A 90 5.09 -4.75 2.70
CA SER A 90 5.59 -6.00 2.11
C SER A 90 4.84 -7.17 2.71
N THR A 91 4.33 -8.03 1.83
CA THR A 91 3.66 -9.26 2.23
C THR A 91 4.49 -10.47 1.78
N TYR A 92 3.99 -11.68 2.04
CA TYR A 92 4.69 -12.89 1.60
C TYR A 92 4.90 -12.92 0.08
N ASN A 93 3.87 -12.53 -0.69
CA ASN A 93 3.93 -12.63 -2.13
C ASN A 93 4.62 -11.45 -2.81
N THR A 94 4.39 -10.23 -2.32
CA THR A 94 4.83 -9.04 -3.05
C THR A 94 4.78 -7.79 -2.18
N ASP A 95 5.09 -6.66 -2.80
CA ASP A 95 5.06 -5.35 -2.17
C ASP A 95 3.86 -4.55 -2.65
N TYR A 96 3.20 -3.89 -1.70
CA TYR A 96 2.17 -2.90 -1.95
C TYR A 96 2.73 -1.51 -1.68
N ILE A 97 2.46 -0.57 -2.56
CA ILE A 97 2.90 0.81 -2.39
C ILE A 97 1.66 1.70 -2.36
N LEU A 98 1.53 2.46 -1.29
CA LEU A 98 0.44 3.40 -1.10
C LEU A 98 0.96 4.82 -1.32
N ILE A 99 0.18 5.61 -2.03
CA ILE A 99 0.51 6.98 -2.40
C ILE A 99 -0.74 7.83 -2.21
N LYS A 100 -0.58 9.00 -1.65
CA LYS A 100 -1.69 9.94 -1.50
C LYS A 100 -2.36 10.21 -2.84
N ASN A 101 -3.67 10.33 -2.82
CA ASN A 101 -4.48 10.49 -4.01
C ASN A 101 -3.99 11.62 -4.92
N GLU A 102 -3.56 12.73 -4.34
CA GLU A 102 -3.07 13.90 -5.10
C GLU A 102 -1.81 13.62 -5.93
N PHE A 103 -1.00 12.61 -5.55
CA PHE A 103 0.24 12.26 -6.25
C PHE A 103 0.11 10.99 -7.09
N PHE A 104 -1.03 10.32 -7.03
CA PHE A 104 -1.13 8.97 -7.59
C PHE A 104 -0.94 8.93 -9.10
N GLN A 105 -1.58 9.85 -9.83
CA GLN A 105 -1.45 9.88 -11.28
C GLN A 105 -0.01 10.19 -11.70
N LYS A 106 0.63 11.13 -11.02
CA LYS A 106 2.04 11.44 -11.27
C LYS A 106 2.94 10.23 -11.05
N ALA A 107 2.67 9.47 -10.00
CA ALA A 107 3.41 8.24 -9.70
C ALA A 107 3.27 7.22 -10.83
N LEU A 108 2.07 7.00 -11.33
CA LEU A 108 1.83 6.08 -12.43
C LEU A 108 2.56 6.54 -13.71
N ASP A 109 2.54 7.82 -13.99
CA ASP A 109 3.21 8.38 -15.18
C ASP A 109 4.72 8.17 -15.12
N VAL A 110 5.34 8.42 -13.97
CA VAL A 110 6.77 8.22 -13.78
C VAL A 110 7.15 6.74 -13.88
N LEU A 111 6.34 5.86 -13.36
CA LEU A 111 6.56 4.41 -13.47
C LEU A 111 6.48 3.96 -14.93
N LYS A 112 5.49 4.44 -15.68
CA LYS A 112 5.38 4.15 -17.11
C LYS A 112 6.62 4.61 -17.88
N GLU A 113 7.14 5.79 -17.59
CA GLU A 113 8.35 6.32 -18.21
C GLU A 113 9.57 5.44 -17.94
N ASN A 114 9.52 4.65 -16.87
CA ASN A 114 10.58 3.72 -16.48
C ASN A 114 10.23 2.26 -16.80
N ASN A 115 9.40 2.06 -17.81
CA ASN A 115 9.07 0.75 -18.38
C ASN A 115 8.25 -0.18 -17.49
N TYR A 116 7.51 0.36 -16.53
CA TYR A 116 6.52 -0.41 -15.81
C TYR A 116 5.24 -0.51 -16.64
N VAL A 117 4.67 -1.70 -16.69
CA VAL A 117 3.36 -1.93 -17.31
C VAL A 117 2.29 -1.81 -16.23
N ILE A 118 1.33 -0.94 -16.48
CA ILE A 118 0.28 -0.65 -15.49
C ILE A 118 -0.98 -1.40 -15.87
N LYS A 119 -1.42 -2.26 -14.96
CA LYS A 119 -2.69 -2.98 -15.08
C LYS A 119 -3.69 -2.36 -14.11
N VAL A 120 -4.93 -2.22 -14.57
CA VAL A 120 -6.04 -1.70 -13.75
C VAL A 120 -7.04 -2.83 -13.55
N GLY A 121 -7.48 -2.98 -12.31
CA GLY A 121 -8.43 -4.06 -12.12
C GLY A 121 -9.17 -4.04 -10.81
#